data_825d45e7d0e00ec3702bb25e5fabb2a6
#
_entry.id   825d45e7d0e00ec3702bb25e5fabb2a6
#
_cell.length_a   1.000
_cell.length_b   1.000
_cell.length_c   1.000
_cell.angle_alpha   90.00
_cell.angle_beta   90.00
_cell.angle_gamma   90.00
#
_symmetry.space_group_name_H-M   'P 1'
#
loop_
_entity.id
_entity.type
_entity.pdbx_description
1 polymer ?
#
loop_
_entity_poly.entity_id
_entity_poly.type
_entity_poly.pdbx_seq_one_letter_code
_entity_poly.pdbx_strand_id
1 'polypeptide(L)'
;MELSNTLPPDVTAVHITGQRLAFDLEDGRSISVPLAFYPTLMLATPEERADYEISHSSVYWPRLDCDIGSECLLRGAKEAREFAELARKRKLAAAPL
;
A
#
# COMPACT_ATOMS: atom_id res chain seq x y z
N MET A 1 -1.38 12.31 29.72
CA MET A 1 -1.56 12.18 28.91
C MET A 1 -0.87 11.92 28.00
N GLU A 2 -0.82 11.28 27.56
CA GLU A 2 -0.13 11.06 26.87
C GLU A 2 -0.14 11.26 25.58
N LEU A 3 0.39 11.95 25.09
CA LEU A 3 0.52 12.44 23.78
C LEU A 3 1.28 11.54 22.89
N SER A 4 2.04 10.65 23.46
CA SER A 4 2.76 9.65 22.70
C SER A 4 1.84 8.79 21.85
N ASN A 5 0.55 8.80 22.17
CA ASN A 5 -0.40 8.00 21.40
C ASN A 5 -0.83 8.63 20.10
N THR A 6 -0.32 9.83 19.80
CA THR A 6 -0.68 10.47 18.55
C THR A 6 0.08 9.93 17.35
N LEU A 7 1.18 9.21 17.57
CA LEU A 7 1.95 8.65 16.47
C LEU A 7 1.36 7.30 16.05
N PRO A 8 1.25 7.05 14.75
CA PRO A 8 0.76 5.74 14.30
C PRO A 8 1.78 4.65 14.64
N PRO A 9 1.33 3.43 14.91
CA PRO A 9 2.24 2.33 15.16
C PRO A 9 3.04 1.97 13.91
N ASP A 10 4.21 1.37 14.12
CA ASP A 10 5.05 0.93 13.02
C ASP A 10 4.41 -0.26 12.31
N VAL A 11 4.67 -0.34 11.01
CA VAL A 11 4.30 -1.49 10.20
C VAL A 11 5.37 -2.55 10.36
N THR A 12 4.99 -3.78 10.65
CA THR A 12 5.95 -4.88 10.83
C THR A 12 5.93 -5.86 9.68
N ALA A 13 4.84 -5.94 8.93
CA ALA A 13 4.75 -6.85 7.78
C ALA A 13 3.70 -6.37 6.80
N VAL A 14 3.86 -6.77 5.55
CA VAL A 14 2.94 -6.45 4.47
C VAL A 14 2.47 -7.76 3.83
N HIS A 15 1.19 -7.87 3.59
CA HIS A 15 0.61 -9.03 2.93
C HIS A 15 -0.29 -8.58 1.80
N ILE A 16 -0.05 -9.10 0.61
CA ILE A 16 -0.94 -8.90 -0.54
C ILE A 16 -1.36 -10.27 -0.99
N THR A 17 -2.57 -10.66 -0.64
CA THR A 17 -3.09 -12.00 -0.94
C THR A 17 -4.49 -11.87 -1.51
N GLY A 18 -4.74 -12.62 -2.59
CA GLY A 18 -6.02 -12.53 -3.25
C GLY A 18 -6.27 -11.10 -3.68
N GLN A 19 -7.36 -10.53 -3.20
CA GLN A 19 -7.74 -9.16 -3.55
C GLN A 19 -7.64 -8.22 -2.35
N ARG A 20 -6.75 -8.53 -1.40
CA ARG A 20 -6.62 -7.76 -0.16
C ARG A 20 -5.20 -7.28 0.02
N LEU A 21 -5.07 -6.08 0.59
CA LEU A 21 -3.80 -5.52 1.07
C LEU A 21 -3.91 -5.43 2.58
N ALA A 22 -2.92 -5.96 3.30
CA ALA A 22 -2.94 -5.92 4.76
C ALA A 22 -1.58 -5.50 5.30
N PHE A 23 -1.61 -4.69 6.36
CA PHE A 23 -0.42 -4.32 7.12
C PHE A 23 -0.57 -4.87 8.53
N ASP A 24 0.46 -5.57 9.01
CA ASP A 24 0.55 -5.92 10.42
C ASP A 24 1.25 -4.79 11.15
N LEU A 25 0.75 -4.43 12.31
CA LEU A 25 1.28 -3.33 13.10
C LEU A 25 1.93 -3.83 14.38
N GLU A 26 2.88 -3.07 14.90
CA GLU A 26 3.64 -3.47 16.07
C GLU A 26 2.78 -3.62 17.32
N ASP A 27 1.61 -2.98 17.36
CA ASP A 27 0.71 -3.07 18.50
C ASP A 27 -0.18 -4.32 18.47
N GLY A 28 0.06 -5.21 17.51
CA GLY A 28 -0.67 -6.47 17.40
C GLY A 28 -1.87 -6.43 16.47
N ARG A 29 -2.24 -5.26 15.97
CA ARG A 29 -3.36 -5.15 15.04
C ARG A 29 -2.92 -5.45 13.62
N SER A 30 -3.87 -5.88 12.80
CA SER A 30 -3.68 -5.98 11.36
C SER A 30 -4.79 -5.18 10.70
N ILE A 31 -4.44 -4.44 9.66
CA ILE A 31 -5.42 -3.65 8.91
C ILE A 31 -5.46 -4.18 7.50
N SER A 32 -6.64 -4.53 7.03
CA SER A 32 -6.83 -5.10 5.71
C SER A 32 -7.84 -4.26 4.93
N VAL A 33 -7.51 -3.95 3.70
CA VAL A 33 -8.40 -3.21 2.80
C VAL A 33 -8.46 -3.91 1.45
N PRO A 34 -9.50 -3.64 0.66
CA PRO A 34 -9.51 -4.15 -0.70
C PRO A 34 -8.32 -3.62 -1.50
N LEU A 35 -7.67 -4.49 -2.24
CA LEU A 35 -6.54 -4.09 -3.07
C LEU A 35 -6.96 -3.07 -4.12
N ALA A 36 -8.24 -3.08 -4.50
CA ALA A 36 -8.77 -2.13 -5.47
C ALA A 36 -8.74 -0.67 -4.98
N PHE A 37 -8.55 -0.45 -3.67
CA PHE A 37 -8.35 0.91 -3.15
C PHE A 37 -7.05 1.51 -3.69
N TYR A 38 -6.11 0.66 -4.10
CA TYR A 38 -4.80 1.08 -4.59
C TYR A 38 -4.51 0.43 -5.93
N PRO A 39 -5.10 0.97 -7.02
CA PRO A 39 -4.92 0.39 -8.35
C PRO A 39 -3.46 0.26 -8.77
N THR A 40 -2.57 1.12 -8.29
CA THR A 40 -1.15 0.98 -8.58
C THR A 40 -0.64 -0.40 -8.16
N LEU A 41 -1.02 -0.86 -6.96
CA LEU A 41 -0.64 -2.18 -6.49
C LEU A 41 -1.45 -3.28 -7.17
N MET A 42 -2.72 -3.03 -7.40
CA MET A 42 -3.60 -4.03 -8.01
C MET A 42 -3.12 -4.41 -9.41
N LEU A 43 -2.60 -3.44 -10.16
CA LEU A 43 -2.15 -3.65 -11.53
C LEU A 43 -0.68 -4.02 -11.63
N ALA A 44 0.03 -4.06 -10.52
CA ALA A 44 1.46 -4.37 -10.49
C ALA A 44 1.71 -5.87 -10.66
N THR A 45 2.92 -6.20 -11.08
CA THR A 45 3.34 -7.60 -11.17
C THR A 45 3.66 -8.13 -9.78
N PRO A 46 3.69 -9.47 -9.59
CA PRO A 46 4.11 -10.03 -8.30
C PRO A 46 5.50 -9.56 -7.87
N GLU A 47 6.42 -9.41 -8.82
CA GLU A 47 7.76 -8.93 -8.50
C GLU A 47 7.74 -7.49 -8.00
N GLU A 48 6.95 -6.65 -8.63
CA GLU A 48 6.81 -5.26 -8.20
C GLU A 48 6.19 -5.16 -6.82
N ARG A 49 5.19 -5.98 -6.54
CA ARG A 49 4.54 -6.01 -5.24
C ARG A 49 5.46 -6.47 -4.13
N ALA A 50 6.42 -7.32 -4.45
CA ALA A 50 7.35 -7.86 -3.48
C ALA A 50 8.52 -6.92 -3.19
N ASP A 51 8.72 -5.91 -4.01
CA ASP A 51 9.84 -4.98 -3.87
C ASP A 51 9.39 -3.74 -3.12
N TYR A 52 9.41 -3.81 -1.81
CA TYR A 52 8.96 -2.69 -0.96
C TYR A 52 9.91 -2.50 0.21
N GLU A 53 9.83 -1.31 0.80
CA GLU A 53 10.59 -0.95 1.98
C GLU A 53 9.62 -0.47 3.06
N ILE A 54 9.77 -0.98 4.27
CA ILE A 54 8.97 -0.54 5.40
C ILE A 54 9.75 0.55 6.12
N SER A 55 9.10 1.67 6.37
CA SER A 55 9.70 2.78 7.08
C SER A 55 8.71 3.27 8.14
N HIS A 56 8.94 2.86 9.38
CA HIS A 56 8.06 3.23 10.49
C HIS A 56 6.60 2.86 10.17
N SER A 57 5.74 3.84 10.00
CA SER A 57 4.31 3.60 9.79
C SER A 57 3.92 3.62 8.32
N SER A 58 4.87 3.51 7.42
CA SER A 58 4.56 3.53 5.99
C SER A 58 5.33 2.46 5.23
N VAL A 59 4.85 2.16 4.03
CA VAL A 59 5.48 1.19 3.13
C VAL A 59 5.64 1.86 1.78
N TYR A 60 6.83 1.75 1.20
CA TYR A 60 7.16 2.39 -0.05
C TYR A 60 7.54 1.33 -1.09
N TRP A 61 6.93 1.42 -2.26
CA TRP A 61 7.22 0.56 -3.41
C TRP A 61 7.99 1.40 -4.42
N PRO A 62 9.34 1.34 -4.42
CA PRO A 62 10.14 2.25 -5.26
C PRO A 62 9.90 2.08 -6.75
N ARG A 63 9.66 0.85 -7.21
CA ARG A 63 9.45 0.61 -8.65
C ARG A 63 8.11 1.15 -9.13
N LEU A 64 7.20 1.42 -8.21
CA LEU A 64 5.85 1.90 -8.52
C LEU A 64 5.66 3.35 -8.10
N ASP A 65 6.67 3.92 -7.42
CA ASP A 65 6.57 5.26 -6.84
C ASP A 65 5.30 5.38 -6.00
N CYS A 66 5.07 4.39 -5.15
CA CYS A 66 3.86 4.26 -4.36
C CYS A 66 4.23 4.19 -2.88
N ASP A 67 3.67 5.10 -2.09
CA ASP A 67 3.95 5.19 -0.66
C ASP A 67 2.61 5.17 0.08
N ILE A 68 2.41 4.21 0.96
CA ILE A 68 1.14 4.03 1.67
C ILE A 68 1.42 3.99 3.16
N GLY A 69 0.85 4.94 3.90
CA GLY A 69 0.95 4.93 5.36
C GLY A 69 -0.15 4.09 5.98
N SER A 70 0.13 3.54 7.15
CA SER A 70 -0.87 2.78 7.90
C SER A 70 -2.09 3.63 8.20
N GLU A 71 -1.89 4.92 8.36
CA GLU A 71 -2.97 5.86 8.59
C GLU A 71 -3.96 5.88 7.43
N CYS A 72 -3.46 5.75 6.19
CA CYS A 72 -4.33 5.70 5.02
C CYS A 72 -5.24 4.49 5.08
N LEU A 73 -4.70 3.34 5.45
CA LEU A 73 -5.51 2.13 5.58
C LEU A 73 -6.54 2.28 6.70
N LEU A 74 -6.14 2.88 7.83
CA LEU A 74 -7.04 3.07 8.96
C LEU A 74 -8.23 3.95 8.60
N ARG A 75 -8.00 4.96 7.77
CA ARG A 75 -9.08 5.87 7.36
C ARG A 75 -9.87 5.34 6.17
N GLY A 76 -9.39 4.27 5.55
CA GLY A 76 -10.03 3.77 4.33
C GLY A 76 -9.79 4.69 3.14
N ALA A 77 -8.70 5.44 3.16
CA ALA A 77 -8.38 6.34 2.06
C ALA A 77 -7.98 5.55 0.83
N LYS A 78 -8.46 5.98 -0.32
CA LYS A 78 -8.15 5.36 -1.59
C LYS A 78 -7.07 6.15 -2.31
N GLU A 79 -6.39 5.49 -3.23
CA GLU A 79 -5.39 6.14 -4.05
C GLU A 79 -6.00 7.28 -4.87
N ALA A 80 -5.26 8.37 -5.03
CA ALA A 80 -5.73 9.49 -5.82
C ALA A 80 -5.92 9.08 -7.28
N ARG A 81 -6.93 9.65 -7.93
CA ARG A 81 -7.31 9.26 -9.29
C ARG A 81 -6.15 9.37 -10.28
N GLU A 82 -5.34 10.43 -10.18
CA GLU A 82 -4.26 10.63 -11.13
C GLU A 82 -3.20 9.53 -11.05
N PHE A 83 -2.92 9.02 -9.86
CA PHE A 83 -1.98 7.90 -9.71
C PHE A 83 -2.58 6.61 -10.25
N ALA A 84 -3.88 6.42 -10.02
CA ALA A 84 -4.57 5.24 -10.53
C ALA A 84 -4.58 5.23 -12.06
N GLU A 85 -4.80 6.39 -12.66
CA GLU A 85 -4.80 6.49 -14.12
C GLU A 85 -3.42 6.26 -14.69
N LEU A 86 -2.39 6.77 -14.01
CA LEU A 86 -1.02 6.56 -14.43
C LEU A 86 -0.66 5.07 -14.38
N ALA A 87 -1.12 4.37 -13.36
CA ALA A 87 -0.89 2.93 -13.23
C ALA A 87 -1.55 2.17 -14.38
N ARG A 88 -2.76 2.57 -14.75
CA ARG A 88 -3.45 1.95 -15.89
C ARG A 88 -2.70 2.17 -17.18
N LYS A 89 -2.19 3.39 -17.39
CA LYS A 89 -1.41 3.70 -18.58
C LYS A 89 -0.15 2.88 -18.66
N ARG A 90 0.54 2.71 -17.51
CA ARG A 90 1.75 1.89 -17.46
C ARG A 90 1.43 0.44 -17.80
N LYS A 91 0.32 -0.07 -17.29
CA LYS A 91 -0.08 -1.45 -17.55
C LYS A 91 -0.36 -1.65 -19.03
N LEU A 92 -1.07 -0.71 -19.66
CA LEU A 92 -1.37 -0.78 -21.08
C LEU A 92 -0.11 -0.68 -21.93
N ALA A 93 0.82 0.20 -21.53
CA ALA A 93 2.06 0.37 -22.28
C ALA A 93 2.94 -0.86 -22.22
N ALA A 94 2.86 -1.62 -21.11
CA ALA A 94 3.66 -2.82 -20.92
C ALA A 94 3.00 -4.07 -21.48
N ALA A 95 1.75 -3.97 -21.92
CA ALA A 95 1.04 -5.15 -22.41
C ALA A 95 1.64 -5.62 -23.73
N PRO A 96 1.74 -6.92 -23.93
CA PRO A 96 2.22 -7.44 -25.22
C PRO A 96 1.21 -7.14 -26.32
N LEU A 97 1.69 -6.99 -27.50
CA LEU A 97 0.84 -6.72 -28.68
C LEU A 97 0.21 -8.00 -29.21
#